data_b9c84c358bdf000592ccf67cbc0c2e8d
#
_entry.id   b9c84c358bdf000592ccf67cbc0c2e8d
#
_cell.length_a   1.000
_cell.length_b   1.000
_cell.length_c   1.000
_cell.angle_alpha   90.00
_cell.angle_beta   90.00
_cell.angle_gamma   90.00
#
_symmetry.space_group_name_H-M   'P 1'
#
loop_
_entity.id
_entity.type
_entity.pdbx_description
1 polymer ?
#
loop_
_entity_poly.entity_id
_entity_poly.type
_entity_poly.pdbx_seq_one_letter_code
_entity_poly.pdbx_strand_id
1 'polypeptide(L)'
;MAAVAIENLTVAYERRPAIHHLSGRFAAGSLTAIVGPNGAGKTTLIKAIAGLLPIESGNIGLNGLARADIAYLQQQTEIDRRFPIVLRDVVGFGHWARIGAFGGLTASHRAALDGAIAAVGLSGFESRPVATLSAGQFQRALFARIVLQDAKLILLDEPFNGIDARTVVELIRILHAWHAQGRTVLCVTHDFDVVRRHFPETLLLARRPVAWGATAVALTDDNLARSRGMAEAWESDAAACAHAGVAE
;
A
#
# COMPACT_ATOMS: atom_id res chain seq x y z
N MET A 1 -1.75 -4.02 20.59
CA MET A 1 -0.36 -4.24 20.13
C MET A 1 -0.17 -3.54 18.80
N ALA A 2 1.04 -3.10 18.45
CA ALA A 2 1.31 -2.55 17.12
C ALA A 2 1.57 -3.69 16.13
N ALA A 3 1.06 -3.59 14.90
CA ALA A 3 1.44 -4.49 13.80
C ALA A 3 2.78 -4.06 13.20
N VAL A 4 2.99 -2.73 13.07
CA VAL A 4 4.21 -2.14 12.55
C VAL A 4 4.66 -1.05 13.51
N ALA A 5 5.91 -1.13 14.00
CA ALA A 5 6.57 -0.10 14.79
C ALA A 5 7.72 0.49 13.96
N ILE A 6 7.79 1.81 13.90
CA ILE A 6 8.80 2.55 13.15
C ILE A 6 9.59 3.42 14.12
N GLU A 7 10.91 3.30 14.07
CA GLU A 7 11.82 4.01 14.97
C GLU A 7 12.87 4.77 14.16
N ASN A 8 12.77 6.08 14.17
CA ASN A 8 13.73 7.00 13.56
C ASN A 8 14.09 6.65 12.09
N LEU A 9 13.07 6.24 11.32
CA LEU A 9 13.24 5.73 9.96
C LEU A 9 13.67 6.84 9.00
N THR A 10 14.77 6.62 8.29
CA THR A 10 15.19 7.40 7.13
C THR A 10 15.35 6.47 5.93
N VAL A 11 14.72 6.85 4.82
CA VAL A 11 14.85 6.16 3.53
C VAL A 11 15.20 7.19 2.47
N ALA A 12 16.28 6.98 1.73
CA ALA A 12 16.74 7.89 0.71
C ALA A 12 16.91 7.21 -0.65
N TYR A 13 16.75 7.99 -1.73
CA TYR A 13 17.14 7.65 -3.08
C TYR A 13 18.29 8.56 -3.49
N GLU A 14 19.42 7.99 -3.91
CA GLU A 14 20.58 8.75 -4.39
C GLU A 14 20.99 9.88 -3.42
N ARG A 15 21.03 9.58 -2.11
CA ARG A 15 21.32 10.52 -1.00
C ARG A 15 20.26 11.63 -0.78
N ARG A 16 19.10 11.53 -1.44
CA ARG A 16 17.97 12.44 -1.18
C ARG A 16 16.95 11.74 -0.31
N PRO A 17 16.71 12.20 0.94
CA PRO A 17 15.77 11.54 1.84
C PRO A 17 14.33 11.72 1.31
N ALA A 18 13.68 10.58 1.04
CA ALA A 18 12.25 10.54 0.74
C ALA A 18 11.42 10.43 2.03
N ILE A 19 11.99 9.84 3.09
CA ILE A 19 11.46 9.81 4.44
C ILE A 19 12.61 10.20 5.37
N HIS A 20 12.32 11.05 6.35
CA HIS A 20 13.32 11.59 7.24
C HIS A 20 12.87 11.56 8.71
N HIS A 21 13.53 10.73 9.54
CA HIS A 21 13.30 10.57 10.97
C HIS A 21 11.82 10.28 11.36
N LEU A 22 11.17 9.38 10.61
CA LEU A 22 9.81 8.95 10.91
C LEU A 22 9.83 8.01 12.12
N SER A 23 9.06 8.35 13.15
CA SER A 23 8.78 7.46 14.28
C SER A 23 7.29 7.38 14.54
N GLY A 24 6.79 6.17 14.86
CA GLY A 24 5.40 5.94 15.16
C GLY A 24 5.01 4.48 15.03
N ARG A 25 3.72 4.20 15.04
CA ARG A 25 3.22 2.82 15.01
C ARG A 25 1.85 2.74 14.31
N PHE A 26 1.65 1.67 13.56
CA PHE A 26 0.34 1.26 13.10
C PHE A 26 -0.19 0.15 14.03
N ALA A 27 -1.38 0.33 14.56
CA ALA A 27 -2.00 -0.64 15.45
C ALA A 27 -2.35 -1.93 14.70
N ALA A 28 -2.29 -3.08 15.38
CA ALA A 28 -2.78 -4.33 14.81
C ALA A 28 -4.29 -4.24 14.59
N GLY A 29 -4.76 -4.67 13.42
CA GLY A 29 -6.16 -4.59 13.03
C GLY A 29 -6.62 -3.19 12.65
N SER A 30 -5.71 -2.18 12.50
CA SER A 30 -6.11 -0.84 12.06
C SER A 30 -6.38 -0.76 10.55
N LEU A 31 -7.25 0.17 10.18
CA LEU A 31 -7.45 0.62 8.80
C LEU A 31 -6.97 2.06 8.72
N THR A 32 -5.78 2.26 8.17
CA THR A 32 -5.09 3.56 8.18
C THR A 32 -4.82 4.04 6.75
N ALA A 33 -5.24 5.26 6.44
CA ALA A 33 -4.84 5.95 5.22
C ALA A 33 -3.47 6.63 5.40
N ILE A 34 -2.64 6.59 4.36
CA ILE A 34 -1.40 7.35 4.26
C ILE A 34 -1.58 8.37 3.16
N VAL A 35 -1.64 9.64 3.53
CA VAL A 35 -1.92 10.74 2.61
C VAL A 35 -0.83 11.80 2.68
N GLY A 36 -0.80 12.70 1.72
CA GLY A 36 0.14 13.80 1.64
C GLY A 36 0.43 14.22 0.21
N PRO A 37 1.15 15.32 0.00
CA PRO A 37 1.48 15.82 -1.33
C PRO A 37 2.31 14.82 -2.15
N ASN A 38 2.46 15.08 -3.45
CA ASN A 38 3.36 14.30 -4.29
C ASN A 38 4.80 14.46 -3.78
N GLY A 39 5.61 13.41 -3.85
CA GLY A 39 6.96 13.42 -3.30
C GLY A 39 7.06 13.37 -1.76
N ALA A 40 5.93 13.22 -1.04
CA ALA A 40 5.88 13.13 0.42
C ALA A 40 6.50 11.84 1.01
N GLY A 41 6.86 10.85 0.18
CA GLY A 41 7.43 9.58 0.64
C GLY A 41 6.41 8.47 0.93
N LYS A 42 5.15 8.61 0.55
CA LYS A 42 4.07 7.64 0.83
C LYS A 42 4.36 6.24 0.28
N THR A 43 4.61 6.14 -1.03
CA THR A 43 5.02 4.89 -1.71
C THR A 43 6.32 4.33 -1.13
N THR A 44 7.27 5.20 -0.80
CA THR A 44 8.54 4.82 -0.17
C THR A 44 8.32 4.16 1.18
N LEU A 45 7.43 4.73 2.01
CA LEU A 45 7.08 4.17 3.32
C LEU A 45 6.48 2.77 3.20
N ILE A 46 5.51 2.61 2.33
CA ILE A 46 4.86 1.31 2.10
C ILE A 46 5.85 0.28 1.55
N LYS A 47 6.70 0.66 0.57
CA LYS A 47 7.73 -0.21 0.02
C LYS A 47 8.79 -0.59 1.08
N ALA A 48 9.16 0.33 1.97
CA ALA A 48 10.07 0.05 3.07
C ALA A 48 9.45 -0.93 4.09
N ILE A 49 8.18 -0.74 4.47
CA ILE A 49 7.44 -1.68 5.34
C ILE A 49 7.34 -3.07 4.68
N ALA A 50 7.11 -3.13 3.37
CA ALA A 50 7.09 -4.38 2.60
C ALA A 50 8.48 -5.06 2.48
N GLY A 51 9.56 -4.38 2.90
CA GLY A 51 10.93 -4.87 2.74
C GLY A 51 11.43 -4.87 1.29
N LEU A 52 10.86 -4.02 0.44
CA LEU A 52 11.21 -3.86 -0.97
C LEU A 52 12.24 -2.75 -1.21
N LEU A 53 12.50 -1.92 -0.18
CA LEU A 53 13.51 -0.86 -0.22
C LEU A 53 14.45 -1.00 0.97
N PRO A 54 15.75 -0.75 0.78
CA PRO A 54 16.69 -0.65 1.90
C PRO A 54 16.37 0.60 2.73
N ILE A 55 16.54 0.49 4.03
CA ILE A 55 16.47 1.62 4.95
C ILE A 55 17.90 2.15 5.17
N GLU A 56 18.07 3.48 5.19
CA GLU A 56 19.37 4.13 5.42
C GLU A 56 19.68 4.17 6.91
N SER A 57 18.68 4.50 7.74
CA SER A 57 18.81 4.47 9.19
C SER A 57 17.47 4.25 9.87
N GLY A 58 17.51 3.87 11.15
CA GLY A 58 16.32 3.54 11.94
C GLY A 58 15.93 2.08 11.84
N ASN A 59 14.70 1.77 12.22
CA ASN A 59 14.19 0.40 12.26
C ASN A 59 12.71 0.31 11.92
N ILE A 60 12.28 -0.81 11.30
CA ILE A 60 10.88 -1.20 11.10
C ILE A 60 10.67 -2.56 11.77
N GLY A 61 9.97 -2.55 12.90
CA GLY A 61 9.57 -3.76 13.63
C GLY A 61 8.21 -4.26 13.15
N LEU A 62 8.13 -5.50 12.70
CA LEU A 62 6.90 -6.14 12.21
C LEU A 62 6.17 -6.98 13.26
N ASN A 63 6.64 -6.96 14.51
CA ASN A 63 5.99 -7.55 15.69
C ASN A 63 5.44 -8.98 15.48
N GLY A 64 6.28 -9.87 14.97
CA GLY A 64 5.95 -11.27 14.77
C GLY A 64 5.27 -11.61 13.43
N LEU A 65 5.10 -10.63 12.53
CA LEU A 65 4.67 -10.91 11.17
C LEU A 65 5.84 -11.45 10.35
N ALA A 66 5.63 -12.60 9.69
CA ALA A 66 6.54 -13.10 8.68
C ALA A 66 6.32 -12.39 7.33
N ARG A 67 7.26 -12.49 6.39
CA ARG A 67 7.09 -11.96 5.03
C ARG A 67 5.84 -12.50 4.32
N ALA A 68 5.49 -13.76 4.56
CA ALA A 68 4.29 -14.39 4.00
C ALA A 68 2.98 -13.79 4.57
N ASP A 69 3.03 -13.13 5.72
CA ASP A 69 1.90 -12.45 6.34
C ASP A 69 1.66 -11.04 5.75
N ILE A 70 2.50 -10.57 4.83
CA ILE A 70 2.44 -9.24 4.24
C ILE A 70 2.02 -9.34 2.77
N ALA A 71 0.93 -8.69 2.42
CA ALA A 71 0.52 -8.49 1.03
C ALA A 71 0.81 -7.06 0.60
N TYR A 72 1.41 -6.90 -0.57
CA TYR A 72 1.64 -5.59 -1.17
C TYR A 72 0.96 -5.49 -2.55
N LEU A 73 0.15 -4.48 -2.69
CA LEU A 73 -0.44 -4.05 -3.96
C LEU A 73 0.28 -2.80 -4.43
N GLN A 74 1.11 -2.97 -5.44
CA GLN A 74 1.80 -1.85 -6.08
C GLN A 74 0.86 -1.03 -6.96
N GLN A 75 1.26 0.20 -7.25
CA GLN A 75 0.53 1.08 -8.14
C GLN A 75 0.32 0.43 -9.51
N GLN A 76 -0.89 0.54 -10.07
CA GLN A 76 -1.27 -0.15 -11.31
C GLN A 76 -0.39 0.24 -12.49
N THR A 77 0.09 1.48 -12.53
CA THR A 77 1.00 1.99 -13.57
C THR A 77 2.37 1.33 -13.59
N GLU A 78 2.80 0.69 -12.50
CA GLU A 78 4.05 -0.04 -12.40
C GLU A 78 3.95 -1.47 -12.97
N ILE A 79 2.75 -1.93 -13.39
CA ILE A 79 2.53 -3.30 -13.86
C ILE A 79 2.46 -3.32 -15.39
N ASP A 80 3.38 -4.03 -16.04
CA ASP A 80 3.32 -4.23 -17.49
C ASP A 80 2.23 -5.23 -17.85
N ARG A 81 1.12 -4.71 -18.38
CA ARG A 81 -0.05 -5.50 -18.80
C ARG A 81 0.12 -6.20 -20.14
N ARG A 82 1.20 -5.92 -20.90
CA ARG A 82 1.49 -6.53 -22.20
C ARG A 82 2.05 -7.94 -22.08
N PHE A 83 2.49 -8.34 -20.87
CA PHE A 83 2.93 -9.70 -20.61
C PHE A 83 1.79 -10.68 -20.89
N PRO A 84 2.02 -11.75 -21.68
CA PRO A 84 0.97 -12.68 -22.13
C PRO A 84 0.53 -13.63 -20.99
N ILE A 85 -0.20 -13.09 -20.03
CA ILE A 85 -0.72 -13.81 -18.86
C ILE A 85 -2.23 -13.65 -18.78
N VAL A 86 -2.94 -14.67 -18.30
CA VAL A 86 -4.38 -14.63 -18.08
C VAL A 86 -4.72 -14.24 -16.63
N LEU A 87 -5.96 -13.80 -16.41
CA LEU A 87 -6.45 -13.35 -15.11
C LEU A 87 -6.22 -14.41 -14.02
N ARG A 88 -6.54 -15.67 -14.28
CA ARG A 88 -6.36 -16.78 -13.33
C ARG A 88 -4.93 -16.87 -12.81
N ASP A 89 -3.93 -16.70 -13.68
CA ASP A 89 -2.52 -16.82 -13.29
C ASP A 89 -2.09 -15.63 -12.44
N VAL A 90 -2.54 -14.41 -12.77
CA VAL A 90 -2.27 -13.21 -11.95
C VAL A 90 -2.84 -13.37 -10.54
N VAL A 91 -4.08 -13.85 -10.43
CA VAL A 91 -4.69 -14.12 -9.12
C VAL A 91 -3.94 -15.26 -8.41
N GLY A 92 -3.57 -16.30 -9.15
CA GLY A 92 -2.85 -17.46 -8.65
C GLY A 92 -1.50 -17.14 -7.97
N PHE A 93 -0.85 -16.03 -8.35
CA PHE A 93 0.34 -15.54 -7.64
C PHE A 93 0.09 -15.25 -6.16
N GLY A 94 -1.16 -15.08 -5.71
CA GLY A 94 -1.49 -14.98 -4.30
C GLY A 94 -1.09 -16.21 -3.48
N HIS A 95 -1.01 -17.39 -4.08
CA HIS A 95 -0.52 -18.59 -3.42
C HIS A 95 1.00 -18.71 -3.34
N TRP A 96 1.75 -17.92 -4.13
CA TRP A 96 3.19 -18.10 -4.33
C TRP A 96 3.99 -18.15 -3.02
N ALA A 97 3.67 -17.25 -2.09
CA ALA A 97 4.38 -17.16 -0.80
C ALA A 97 4.22 -18.43 0.06
N ARG A 98 3.15 -19.22 -0.15
CA ARG A 98 2.83 -20.42 0.63
C ARG A 98 3.25 -21.69 -0.08
N ILE A 99 3.14 -21.75 -1.41
CA ILE A 99 3.40 -22.95 -2.22
C ILE A 99 4.86 -23.00 -2.64
N GLY A 100 5.50 -21.86 -2.84
CA GLY A 100 6.86 -21.75 -3.40
C GLY A 100 6.93 -22.10 -4.90
N ALA A 101 8.13 -21.96 -5.47
CA ALA A 101 8.37 -22.13 -6.91
C ALA A 101 8.17 -23.57 -7.43
N PHE A 102 8.28 -24.57 -6.56
CA PHE A 102 8.21 -25.98 -6.91
C PHE A 102 6.96 -26.68 -6.39
N GLY A 103 6.06 -25.97 -5.72
CA GLY A 103 4.82 -26.51 -5.18
C GLY A 103 3.72 -26.60 -6.24
N GLY A 104 2.97 -27.71 -6.24
CA GLY A 104 1.81 -27.89 -7.10
C GLY A 104 0.52 -27.32 -6.52
N LEU A 105 -0.38 -26.83 -7.38
CA LEU A 105 -1.72 -26.43 -7.00
C LEU A 105 -2.59 -27.64 -6.67
N THR A 106 -3.00 -27.79 -5.42
CA THR A 106 -3.97 -28.79 -4.97
C THR A 106 -5.40 -28.43 -5.40
N ALA A 107 -6.36 -29.33 -5.21
CA ALA A 107 -7.77 -29.05 -5.46
C ALA A 107 -8.28 -27.90 -4.54
N SER A 108 -7.82 -27.85 -3.28
CA SER A 108 -8.18 -26.78 -2.35
C SER A 108 -7.62 -25.43 -2.77
N HIS A 109 -6.38 -25.37 -3.31
CA HIS A 109 -5.80 -24.12 -3.85
C HIS A 109 -6.59 -23.62 -5.06
N ARG A 110 -7.05 -24.53 -5.94
CA ARG A 110 -7.91 -24.14 -7.08
C ARG A 110 -9.25 -23.60 -6.63
N ALA A 111 -9.91 -24.25 -5.67
CA ALA A 111 -11.17 -23.79 -5.12
C ALA A 111 -11.04 -22.40 -4.44
N ALA A 112 -9.97 -22.17 -3.68
CA ALA A 112 -9.69 -20.87 -3.07
C ALA A 112 -9.45 -19.78 -4.14
N LEU A 113 -8.75 -20.10 -5.22
CA LEU A 113 -8.51 -19.21 -6.36
C LEU A 113 -9.83 -18.83 -7.04
N ASP A 114 -10.69 -19.82 -7.34
CA ASP A 114 -11.99 -19.57 -7.96
C ASP A 114 -12.87 -18.73 -7.02
N GLY A 115 -12.84 -18.99 -5.71
CA GLY A 115 -13.51 -18.18 -4.67
C GLY A 115 -13.01 -16.74 -4.62
N ALA A 116 -11.70 -16.51 -4.74
CA ALA A 116 -11.13 -15.16 -4.75
C ALA A 116 -11.55 -14.37 -6.01
N ILE A 117 -11.58 -15.02 -7.18
CA ILE A 117 -12.08 -14.42 -8.42
C ILE A 117 -13.55 -14.06 -8.30
N ALA A 118 -14.37 -14.96 -7.74
CA ALA A 118 -15.78 -14.71 -7.51
C ALA A 118 -16.05 -13.56 -6.53
N ALA A 119 -15.24 -13.46 -5.46
CA ALA A 119 -15.35 -12.41 -4.43
C ALA A 119 -15.19 -10.99 -5.00
N VAL A 120 -14.48 -10.83 -6.12
CA VAL A 120 -14.30 -9.54 -6.80
C VAL A 120 -15.19 -9.39 -8.05
N GLY A 121 -16.15 -10.31 -8.27
CA GLY A 121 -17.09 -10.25 -9.38
C GLY A 121 -16.45 -10.47 -10.76
N LEU A 122 -15.43 -11.33 -10.84
CA LEU A 122 -14.73 -11.64 -12.09
C LEU A 122 -14.92 -13.10 -12.56
N SER A 123 -15.95 -13.81 -12.06
CA SER A 123 -16.31 -15.12 -12.57
C SER A 123 -16.58 -15.09 -14.08
N GLY A 124 -16.03 -16.06 -14.81
CA GLY A 124 -16.10 -16.11 -16.28
C GLY A 124 -15.03 -15.32 -17.02
N PHE A 125 -14.08 -14.68 -16.26
CA PHE A 125 -12.95 -13.95 -16.84
C PHE A 125 -11.62 -14.68 -16.69
N GLU A 126 -11.61 -15.87 -16.13
CA GLU A 126 -10.42 -16.61 -15.70
C GLU A 126 -9.37 -16.76 -16.80
N SER A 127 -9.83 -17.07 -18.03
CA SER A 127 -8.97 -17.30 -19.20
C SER A 127 -8.69 -16.02 -20.01
N ARG A 128 -9.21 -14.86 -19.58
CA ARG A 128 -8.98 -13.61 -20.33
C ARG A 128 -7.55 -13.12 -20.17
N PRO A 129 -6.88 -12.75 -21.26
CA PRO A 129 -5.59 -12.08 -21.19
C PRO A 129 -5.70 -10.75 -20.41
N VAL A 130 -4.76 -10.50 -19.51
CA VAL A 130 -4.73 -9.28 -18.68
C VAL A 130 -4.73 -8.00 -19.52
N ALA A 131 -4.10 -8.02 -20.69
CA ALA A 131 -4.08 -6.90 -21.63
C ALA A 131 -5.47 -6.47 -22.11
N THR A 132 -6.47 -7.37 -22.09
CA THR A 132 -7.84 -7.11 -22.57
C THR A 132 -8.80 -6.63 -21.48
N LEU A 133 -8.35 -6.62 -20.20
CA LEU A 133 -9.16 -6.18 -19.09
C LEU A 133 -9.24 -4.64 -19.05
N SER A 134 -10.41 -4.09 -18.65
CA SER A 134 -10.49 -2.68 -18.30
C SER A 134 -9.61 -2.37 -17.06
N ALA A 135 -9.34 -1.09 -16.80
CA ALA A 135 -8.58 -0.69 -15.60
C ALA A 135 -9.24 -1.20 -14.31
N GLY A 136 -10.56 -1.05 -14.18
CA GLY A 136 -11.31 -1.54 -13.02
C GLY A 136 -11.34 -3.07 -12.91
N GLN A 137 -11.45 -3.79 -14.03
CA GLN A 137 -11.37 -5.25 -14.03
C GLN A 137 -9.98 -5.74 -13.62
N PHE A 138 -8.94 -5.10 -14.12
CA PHE A 138 -7.57 -5.45 -13.73
C PHE A 138 -7.31 -5.15 -12.26
N GLN A 139 -7.78 -4.00 -11.76
CA GLN A 139 -7.66 -3.67 -10.34
C GLN A 139 -8.37 -4.70 -9.46
N ARG A 140 -9.58 -5.14 -9.83
CA ARG A 140 -10.28 -6.22 -9.12
C ARG A 140 -9.50 -7.53 -9.15
N ALA A 141 -8.84 -7.88 -10.27
CA ALA A 141 -7.97 -9.06 -10.33
C ALA A 141 -6.79 -8.96 -9.36
N LEU A 142 -6.18 -7.79 -9.22
CA LEU A 142 -5.11 -7.55 -8.24
C LEU A 142 -5.63 -7.66 -6.80
N PHE A 143 -6.85 -7.19 -6.52
CA PHE A 143 -7.50 -7.40 -5.22
C PHE A 143 -7.79 -8.88 -4.95
N ALA A 144 -8.27 -9.63 -5.96
CA ALA A 144 -8.46 -11.08 -5.84
C ALA A 144 -7.14 -11.80 -5.46
N ARG A 145 -6.01 -11.36 -6.02
CA ARG A 145 -4.67 -11.87 -5.63
C ARG A 145 -4.40 -11.63 -4.15
N ILE A 146 -4.72 -10.42 -3.61
CA ILE A 146 -4.54 -10.09 -2.20
C ILE A 146 -5.50 -10.92 -1.31
N VAL A 147 -6.76 -11.09 -1.73
CA VAL A 147 -7.72 -11.97 -1.05
C VAL A 147 -7.16 -13.38 -0.93
N LEU A 148 -6.62 -13.92 -2.03
CA LEU A 148 -6.05 -15.27 -2.09
C LEU A 148 -4.79 -15.42 -1.25
N GLN A 149 -3.99 -14.36 -1.13
CA GLN A 149 -2.79 -14.35 -0.31
C GLN A 149 -3.09 -14.48 1.18
N ASP A 150 -4.28 -14.04 1.64
CA ASP A 150 -4.78 -14.18 3.02
C ASP A 150 -3.80 -13.62 4.06
N ALA A 151 -3.26 -12.44 3.79
CA ALA A 151 -2.24 -11.78 4.61
C ALA A 151 -2.84 -11.07 5.82
N LYS A 152 -2.03 -10.92 6.90
CA LYS A 152 -2.41 -10.20 8.13
C LYS A 152 -2.15 -8.70 8.02
N LEU A 153 -1.13 -8.31 7.25
CA LEU A 153 -0.78 -6.91 6.93
C LEU A 153 -0.95 -6.70 5.42
N ILE A 154 -1.83 -5.77 5.07
CA ILE A 154 -2.17 -5.46 3.68
C ILE A 154 -1.72 -4.03 3.39
N LEU A 155 -0.84 -3.89 2.43
CA LEU A 155 -0.24 -2.63 2.00
C LEU A 155 -0.75 -2.31 0.60
N LEU A 156 -1.46 -1.19 0.45
CA LEU A 156 -2.07 -0.78 -0.81
C LEU A 156 -1.52 0.56 -1.27
N ASP A 157 -0.96 0.61 -2.47
CA ASP A 157 -0.40 1.84 -3.03
C ASP A 157 -1.29 2.36 -4.15
N GLU A 158 -2.02 3.44 -3.86
CA GLU A 158 -2.99 4.10 -4.75
C GLU A 158 -3.99 3.14 -5.42
N PRO A 159 -4.69 2.29 -4.65
CA PRO A 159 -5.54 1.23 -5.21
C PRO A 159 -6.76 1.73 -5.96
N PHE A 160 -7.12 3.01 -5.81
CA PHE A 160 -8.31 3.62 -6.42
C PHE A 160 -7.99 4.50 -7.63
N ASN A 161 -6.71 4.64 -7.99
CA ASN A 161 -6.31 5.53 -9.06
C ASN A 161 -6.72 4.98 -10.44
N GLY A 162 -7.32 5.84 -11.26
CA GLY A 162 -7.68 5.52 -12.65
C GLY A 162 -8.83 4.53 -12.83
N ILE A 163 -9.66 4.31 -11.79
CA ILE A 163 -10.83 3.44 -11.85
C ILE A 163 -12.12 4.23 -11.61
N ASP A 164 -13.24 3.67 -12.08
CA ASP A 164 -14.56 4.30 -11.94
C ASP A 164 -15.10 4.23 -10.51
N ALA A 165 -15.99 5.17 -10.16
CA ALA A 165 -16.55 5.32 -8.81
C ALA A 165 -17.29 4.06 -8.32
N ARG A 166 -17.93 3.29 -9.21
CA ARG A 166 -18.61 2.04 -8.84
C ARG A 166 -17.60 0.99 -8.38
N THR A 167 -16.53 0.84 -9.13
CA THR A 167 -15.44 -0.08 -8.77
C THR A 167 -14.78 0.35 -7.45
N VAL A 168 -14.57 1.65 -7.22
CA VAL A 168 -14.06 2.16 -5.93
C VAL A 168 -14.93 1.70 -4.76
N VAL A 169 -16.25 1.84 -4.84
CA VAL A 169 -17.18 1.39 -3.79
C VAL A 169 -17.07 -0.12 -3.53
N GLU A 170 -16.94 -0.92 -4.58
CA GLU A 170 -16.77 -2.37 -4.45
C GLU A 170 -15.45 -2.72 -3.73
N LEU A 171 -14.35 -2.07 -4.09
CA LEU A 171 -13.03 -2.29 -3.46
C LEU A 171 -13.00 -1.83 -1.99
N ILE A 172 -13.63 -0.71 -1.67
CA ILE A 172 -13.76 -0.22 -0.28
C ILE A 172 -14.50 -1.24 0.59
N ARG A 173 -15.53 -1.92 0.08
CA ARG A 173 -16.21 -3.00 0.82
C ARG A 173 -15.24 -4.13 1.17
N ILE A 174 -14.32 -4.47 0.28
CA ILE A 174 -13.29 -5.49 0.55
C ILE A 174 -12.33 -5.00 1.64
N LEU A 175 -11.91 -3.73 1.63
CA LEU A 175 -11.08 -3.16 2.69
C LEU A 175 -11.77 -3.25 4.06
N HIS A 176 -13.05 -2.88 4.12
CA HIS A 176 -13.83 -2.97 5.35
C HIS A 176 -14.01 -4.43 5.83
N ALA A 177 -14.18 -5.38 4.91
CA ALA A 177 -14.23 -6.80 5.24
C ALA A 177 -12.90 -7.30 5.83
N TRP A 178 -11.75 -6.88 5.29
CA TRP A 178 -10.45 -7.19 5.85
C TRP A 178 -10.27 -6.59 7.25
N HIS A 179 -10.63 -5.32 7.42
CA HIS A 179 -10.59 -4.65 8.73
C HIS A 179 -11.48 -5.36 9.76
N ALA A 180 -12.71 -5.72 9.39
CA ALA A 180 -13.64 -6.47 10.26
C ALA A 180 -13.10 -7.88 10.64
N GLN A 181 -12.23 -8.47 9.81
CA GLN A 181 -11.50 -9.71 10.11
C GLN A 181 -10.25 -9.49 11.01
N GLY A 182 -10.02 -8.27 11.48
CA GLY A 182 -8.86 -7.92 12.32
C GLY A 182 -7.54 -7.81 11.55
N ARG A 183 -7.56 -7.72 10.22
CA ARG A 183 -6.35 -7.49 9.41
C ARG A 183 -5.93 -6.03 9.50
N THR A 184 -4.65 -5.78 9.48
CA THR A 184 -4.10 -4.43 9.41
C THR A 184 -4.02 -4.00 7.94
N VAL A 185 -4.64 -2.86 7.61
CA VAL A 185 -4.66 -2.33 6.24
C VAL A 185 -4.06 -0.93 6.23
N LEU A 186 -2.99 -0.75 5.46
CA LEU A 186 -2.37 0.55 5.20
C LEU A 186 -2.60 0.89 3.73
N CYS A 187 -3.23 2.02 3.46
CA CYS A 187 -3.63 2.42 2.12
C CYS A 187 -3.10 3.82 1.79
N VAL A 188 -2.21 3.91 0.81
CA VAL A 188 -1.83 5.19 0.22
C VAL A 188 -2.92 5.64 -0.73
N THR A 189 -3.39 6.86 -0.57
CA THR A 189 -4.34 7.49 -1.49
C THR A 189 -4.21 9.00 -1.43
N HIS A 190 -4.64 9.67 -2.49
CA HIS A 190 -4.74 11.14 -2.56
C HIS A 190 -6.19 11.63 -2.51
N ASP A 191 -7.17 10.72 -2.44
CA ASP A 191 -8.60 11.05 -2.35
C ASP A 191 -9.01 11.28 -0.90
N PHE A 192 -9.02 12.55 -0.47
CA PHE A 192 -9.38 12.93 0.89
C PHE A 192 -10.86 12.65 1.22
N ASP A 193 -11.75 12.63 0.23
CA ASP A 193 -13.17 12.35 0.46
C ASP A 193 -13.37 10.86 0.78
N VAL A 194 -12.68 9.98 0.07
CA VAL A 194 -12.64 8.56 0.39
C VAL A 194 -12.04 8.34 1.78
N VAL A 195 -10.96 9.04 2.12
CA VAL A 195 -10.30 8.91 3.42
C VAL A 195 -11.23 9.34 4.55
N ARG A 196 -11.84 10.52 4.47
CA ARG A 196 -12.74 11.04 5.52
C ARG A 196 -13.94 10.13 5.77
N ARG A 197 -14.45 9.45 4.73
CA ARG A 197 -15.64 8.59 4.83
C ARG A 197 -15.33 7.18 5.29
N HIS A 198 -14.15 6.65 4.98
CA HIS A 198 -13.91 5.20 5.06
C HIS A 198 -12.73 4.78 5.93
N PHE A 199 -11.84 5.70 6.31
CA PHE A 199 -10.65 5.38 7.11
C PHE A 199 -10.74 6.01 8.50
N PRO A 200 -10.76 5.20 9.58
CA PRO A 200 -10.77 5.71 10.94
C PRO A 200 -9.48 6.41 11.33
N GLU A 201 -8.34 5.98 10.78
CA GLU A 201 -7.02 6.54 11.08
C GLU A 201 -6.33 7.06 9.84
N THR A 202 -5.50 8.08 10.01
CA THR A 202 -4.72 8.70 8.92
C THR A 202 -3.33 9.09 9.41
N LEU A 203 -2.33 8.78 8.58
CA LEU A 203 -1.01 9.39 8.61
C LEU A 203 -0.92 10.43 7.50
N LEU A 204 -0.82 11.72 7.87
CA LEU A 204 -0.51 12.80 6.95
C LEU A 204 1.01 12.98 6.91
N LEU A 205 1.61 12.67 5.76
CA LEU A 205 3.04 12.61 5.54
C LEU A 205 3.50 13.73 4.59
N ALA A 206 4.60 14.40 4.95
CA ALA A 206 5.36 15.31 4.09
C ALA A 206 6.85 15.10 4.35
N ARG A 207 7.39 13.92 3.94
CA ARG A 207 8.71 13.35 4.28
C ARG A 207 8.90 13.12 5.79
N ARG A 208 8.20 13.86 6.61
CA ARG A 208 8.04 13.71 8.06
C ARG A 208 6.56 13.61 8.40
N PRO A 209 6.17 13.01 9.52
CA PRO A 209 4.78 13.00 9.93
C PRO A 209 4.32 14.43 10.27
N VAL A 210 3.27 14.89 9.63
CA VAL A 210 2.60 16.16 9.95
C VAL A 210 1.56 15.93 11.04
N ALA A 211 0.78 14.86 10.88
CA ALA A 211 -0.21 14.39 11.85
C ALA A 211 -0.40 12.87 11.70
N TRP A 212 -0.68 12.19 12.79
CA TRP A 212 -0.91 10.75 12.82
C TRP A 212 -1.94 10.40 13.89
N GLY A 213 -3.06 9.81 13.53
CA GLY A 213 -4.13 9.43 14.47
C GLY A 213 -5.50 9.40 13.81
N ALA A 214 -6.55 9.67 14.60
CA ALA A 214 -7.91 9.70 14.09
C ALA A 214 -8.05 10.64 12.89
N THR A 215 -8.70 10.18 11.81
CA THR A 215 -8.79 10.91 10.54
C THR A 215 -9.32 12.33 10.70
N ALA A 216 -10.35 12.52 11.54
CA ALA A 216 -10.92 13.85 11.79
C ALA A 216 -9.91 14.84 12.42
N VAL A 217 -8.94 14.34 13.20
CA VAL A 217 -7.88 15.14 13.83
C VAL A 217 -6.68 15.33 12.89
N ALA A 218 -6.35 14.30 12.12
CA ALA A 218 -5.20 14.34 11.21
C ALA A 218 -5.46 15.21 9.97
N LEU A 219 -6.68 15.22 9.42
CA LEU A 219 -7.05 15.92 8.18
C LEU A 219 -7.77 17.26 8.44
N THR A 220 -7.26 18.07 9.36
CA THR A 220 -7.68 19.45 9.50
C THR A 220 -7.08 20.33 8.40
N ASP A 221 -7.75 21.45 8.09
CA ASP A 221 -7.27 22.38 7.07
C ASP A 221 -5.87 22.94 7.41
N ASP A 222 -5.60 23.16 8.70
CA ASP A 222 -4.29 23.60 9.19
C ASP A 222 -3.20 22.55 8.92
N ASN A 223 -3.46 21.29 9.21
CA ASN A 223 -2.51 20.21 8.94
C ASN A 223 -2.28 20.04 7.42
N LEU A 224 -3.32 20.16 6.62
CA LEU A 224 -3.22 20.11 5.16
C LEU A 224 -2.41 21.29 4.60
N ALA A 225 -2.60 22.50 5.13
CA ALA A 225 -1.80 23.67 4.76
C ALA A 225 -0.32 23.47 5.15
N ARG A 226 -0.06 23.01 6.39
CA ARG A 226 1.30 22.69 6.85
C ARG A 226 1.98 21.65 5.97
N SER A 227 1.27 20.59 5.57
CA SER A 227 1.84 19.53 4.73
C SER A 227 2.26 20.05 3.36
N ARG A 228 1.49 20.98 2.77
CA ARG A 228 1.84 21.64 1.49
C ARG A 228 3.06 22.52 1.63
N GLY A 229 3.09 23.43 2.64
CA GLY A 229 4.24 24.29 2.89
C GLY A 229 5.54 23.52 3.17
N MET A 230 5.45 22.38 3.88
CA MET A 230 6.62 21.51 4.07
C MET A 230 7.11 20.88 2.76
N ALA A 231 6.23 20.49 1.87
CA ALA A 231 6.63 19.93 0.56
C ALA A 231 7.33 20.97 -0.32
N GLU A 232 6.78 22.20 -0.38
CA GLU A 232 7.36 23.33 -1.13
C GLU A 232 8.74 23.73 -0.59
N ALA A 233 8.90 23.79 0.74
CA ALA A 233 10.19 24.10 1.37
C ALA A 233 11.26 23.05 1.03
N TRP A 234 10.91 21.76 0.99
CA TRP A 234 11.83 20.69 0.62
C TRP A 234 12.24 20.70 -0.86
N GLU A 235 11.38 21.16 -1.75
CA GLU A 235 11.74 21.33 -3.16
C GLU A 235 12.76 22.46 -3.34
N SER A 236 12.67 23.53 -2.53
CA SER A 236 13.62 24.63 -2.53
C SER A 236 14.96 24.29 -1.84
N ASP A 237 14.92 23.50 -0.74
CA ASP A 237 16.12 23.12 0.05
C ASP A 237 16.83 21.86 -0.47
N ALA A 238 16.26 21.15 -1.41
CA ALA A 238 16.91 19.96 -2.02
C ALA A 238 18.27 20.30 -2.67
N ALA A 239 18.53 21.57 -2.95
CA ALA A 239 19.82 22.09 -3.34
C ALA A 239 20.81 22.30 -2.16
N ALA A 240 20.34 22.49 -0.94
CA ALA A 240 21.16 22.88 0.22
C ALA A 240 21.78 21.68 0.96
N CYS A 241 21.12 20.52 1.01
CA CYS A 241 21.67 19.31 1.67
C CYS A 241 22.85 18.67 0.91
N ALA A 242 23.09 19.04 -0.34
CA ALA A 242 24.21 18.53 -1.13
C ALA A 242 25.59 19.14 -0.72
N HIS A 243 25.64 20.15 0.14
CA HIS A 243 26.86 20.90 0.46
C HIS A 243 27.38 20.74 1.90
N ALA A 244 26.72 19.97 2.75
CA ALA A 244 27.15 19.78 4.15
C ALA A 244 28.03 18.54 4.41
N GLY A 245 28.59 17.94 3.37
CA GLY A 245 29.33 16.67 3.48
C GLY A 245 30.68 16.65 2.77
N VAL A 246 31.34 17.80 2.58
CA VAL A 246 32.75 17.83 2.12
C VAL A 246 33.48 18.93 2.87
N ALA A 247 33.92 18.64 4.07
CA ALA A 247 35.02 19.32 4.74
C ALA A 247 35.69 18.31 5.69
N GLU A 248 36.92 17.95 5.28
CA GLU A 248 38.01 17.23 5.95
C GLU A 248 37.86 15.72 6.11
#